data_e233dd3b79265e83c3454d9eb3ef3fb7
#
_entry.id   e233dd3b79265e83c3454d9eb3ef3fb7
#
_cell.length_a   1.000
_cell.length_b   1.000
_cell.length_c   1.000
_cell.angle_alpha   90.00
_cell.angle_beta   90.00
_cell.angle_gamma   90.00
#
_symmetry.space_group_name_H-M   'P 1'
#
loop_
_entity.id
_entity.type
_entity.pdbx_description
1 polymer ?
#
loop_
_entity_poly.entity_id
_entity_poly.type
_entity_poly.pdbx_seq_one_letter_code
_entity_poly.pdbx_strand_id
1 'polypeptide(L)'
;MAVVLDFEKPIVEIQKKIDELKKMSEASGMDLDNQIQTFEQQAQDYKKELYSKLKPSQKLQIARHPERPKFLDYVDLICEDFIELHGDREGMDDRAIIGGIAKLNGKPVMIIGIQKGKSTKENLEYNFGMPQPQGYRKALRLFKHANKFKMPIVTLIDTPG
;
A
#
# COMPACT_ATOMS: atom_id res chain seq x y z
N MET A 1 1.54 -13.29 -11.79
CA MET A 1 0.07 -13.11 -11.96
C MET A 1 -0.41 -12.29 -10.78
N ALA A 2 -1.19 -11.23 -11.03
CA ALA A 2 -1.80 -10.45 -9.97
C ALA A 2 -2.71 -11.35 -9.11
N VAL A 3 -2.65 -11.19 -7.82
CA VAL A 3 -3.52 -11.91 -6.88
C VAL A 3 -4.92 -11.30 -6.97
N VAL A 4 -5.93 -12.11 -7.31
CA VAL A 4 -7.32 -11.67 -7.40
C VAL A 4 -8.09 -12.22 -6.23
N LEU A 5 -8.77 -11.35 -5.48
CA LEU A 5 -9.61 -11.76 -4.36
C LEU A 5 -10.90 -12.42 -4.88
N ASP A 6 -11.42 -13.41 -4.15
CA ASP A 6 -12.58 -14.19 -4.62
C ASP A 6 -13.80 -13.34 -4.97
N PHE A 7 -14.05 -12.30 -4.22
CA PHE A 7 -15.19 -11.39 -4.46
C PHE A 7 -14.96 -10.42 -5.64
N GLU A 8 -13.73 -10.30 -6.14
CA GLU A 8 -13.36 -9.47 -7.30
C GLU A 8 -13.41 -10.25 -8.61
N LYS A 9 -13.52 -11.59 -8.57
CA LYS A 9 -13.57 -12.44 -9.77
C LYS A 9 -14.56 -11.96 -10.85
N PRO A 10 -15.81 -11.54 -10.49
CA PRO A 10 -16.75 -11.05 -11.51
C PRO A 10 -16.25 -9.79 -12.23
N ILE A 11 -15.53 -8.90 -11.55
CA ILE A 11 -14.93 -7.70 -12.18
C ILE A 11 -13.86 -8.13 -13.19
N VAL A 12 -13.02 -9.10 -12.81
CA VAL A 12 -11.96 -9.64 -13.69
C VAL A 12 -12.55 -10.33 -14.91
N GLU A 13 -13.68 -11.01 -14.78
CA GLU A 13 -14.39 -11.63 -15.92
C GLU A 13 -14.92 -10.59 -16.91
N ILE A 14 -15.51 -9.49 -16.40
CA ILE A 14 -15.95 -8.38 -17.25
C ILE A 14 -14.75 -7.74 -17.94
N GLN A 15 -13.63 -7.53 -17.22
CA GLN A 15 -12.42 -6.95 -17.80
C GLN A 15 -11.85 -7.82 -18.92
N LYS A 16 -11.81 -9.15 -18.74
CA LYS A 16 -11.40 -10.07 -19.81
C LYS A 16 -12.26 -9.96 -21.06
N LYS A 17 -13.58 -9.83 -20.91
CA LYS A 17 -14.49 -9.62 -22.06
C LYS A 17 -14.20 -8.30 -22.78
N ILE A 18 -13.91 -7.23 -22.04
CA ILE A 18 -13.52 -5.94 -22.62
C ILE A 18 -12.22 -6.10 -23.41
N ASP A 19 -11.22 -6.78 -22.85
CA ASP A 19 -9.94 -6.99 -23.51
C ASP A 19 -10.07 -7.88 -24.77
N GLU A 20 -10.95 -8.87 -24.73
CA GLU A 20 -11.29 -9.70 -25.91
C GLU A 20 -11.96 -8.88 -27.00
N LEU A 21 -12.95 -8.05 -26.66
CA LEU A 21 -13.63 -7.17 -27.62
C LEU A 21 -12.66 -6.16 -28.26
N LYS A 22 -11.76 -5.58 -27.49
CA LYS A 22 -10.71 -4.68 -28.00
C LYS A 22 -9.82 -5.38 -29.02
N LYS A 23 -9.36 -6.60 -28.70
CA LYS A 23 -8.56 -7.41 -29.64
C LYS A 23 -9.33 -7.79 -30.91
N MET A 24 -10.62 -8.10 -30.78
CA MET A 24 -11.48 -8.41 -31.94
C MET A 24 -11.69 -7.17 -32.82
N SER A 25 -11.92 -6.01 -32.24
CA SER A 25 -12.04 -4.75 -32.97
C SER A 25 -10.76 -4.44 -33.76
N GLU A 26 -9.60 -4.57 -33.12
CA GLU A 26 -8.29 -4.37 -33.74
C GLU A 26 -8.01 -5.36 -34.89
N ALA A 27 -8.38 -6.65 -34.70
CA ALA A 27 -8.10 -7.71 -35.67
C ALA A 27 -9.06 -7.72 -36.87
N SER A 28 -10.33 -7.36 -36.65
CA SER A 28 -11.38 -7.44 -37.68
C SER A 28 -11.71 -6.10 -38.34
N GLY A 29 -11.23 -4.98 -37.78
CA GLY A 29 -11.61 -3.64 -38.22
C GLY A 29 -13.09 -3.30 -37.97
N MET A 30 -13.79 -4.11 -37.17
CA MET A 30 -15.20 -3.85 -36.78
C MET A 30 -15.25 -2.75 -35.72
N ASP A 31 -16.19 -1.82 -35.89
CA ASP A 31 -16.47 -0.82 -34.85
C ASP A 31 -17.27 -1.47 -33.72
N LEU A 32 -16.58 -1.79 -32.63
CA LEU A 32 -17.13 -2.33 -31.37
C LEU A 32 -17.12 -1.31 -30.23
N ASP A 33 -16.83 -0.05 -30.51
CA ASP A 33 -16.60 0.99 -29.49
C ASP A 33 -17.80 1.16 -28.56
N ASN A 34 -19.02 1.15 -29.09
CA ASN A 34 -20.24 1.24 -28.29
C ASN A 34 -20.41 0.05 -27.32
N GLN A 35 -20.04 -1.16 -27.74
CA GLN A 35 -20.11 -2.34 -26.88
C GLN A 35 -19.03 -2.29 -25.81
N ILE A 36 -17.81 -1.94 -26.17
CA ILE A 36 -16.71 -1.78 -25.23
C ILE A 36 -17.06 -0.74 -24.18
N GLN A 37 -17.56 0.43 -24.57
CA GLN A 37 -17.97 1.49 -23.65
C GLN A 37 -19.09 1.04 -22.70
N THR A 38 -20.06 0.26 -23.19
CA THR A 38 -21.14 -0.29 -22.36
C THR A 38 -20.58 -1.24 -21.29
N PHE A 39 -19.66 -2.15 -21.67
CA PHE A 39 -19.03 -3.06 -20.71
C PHE A 39 -18.09 -2.33 -19.72
N GLU A 40 -17.39 -1.31 -20.16
CA GLU A 40 -16.56 -0.47 -19.27
C GLU A 40 -17.43 0.23 -18.23
N GLN A 41 -18.58 0.80 -18.64
CA GLN A 41 -19.52 1.41 -17.72
C GLN A 41 -20.09 0.39 -16.73
N GLN A 42 -20.50 -0.78 -17.20
CA GLN A 42 -21.00 -1.86 -16.34
C GLN A 42 -19.94 -2.31 -15.33
N ALA A 43 -18.68 -2.44 -15.76
CA ALA A 43 -17.57 -2.79 -14.87
C ALA A 43 -17.36 -1.74 -13.77
N GLN A 44 -17.44 -0.46 -14.12
CA GLN A 44 -17.31 0.63 -13.15
C GLN A 44 -18.46 0.66 -12.15
N ASP A 45 -19.71 0.50 -12.62
CA ASP A 45 -20.89 0.52 -11.77
C ASP A 45 -20.89 -0.68 -10.81
N TYR A 46 -20.56 -1.87 -11.33
CA TYR A 46 -20.45 -3.08 -10.52
C TYR A 46 -19.32 -2.95 -9.48
N LYS A 47 -18.17 -2.43 -9.88
CA LYS A 47 -17.05 -2.16 -8.96
C LYS A 47 -17.48 -1.21 -7.85
N LYS A 48 -18.12 -0.09 -8.20
CA LYS A 48 -18.61 0.91 -7.23
C LYS A 48 -19.62 0.30 -6.25
N GLU A 49 -20.56 -0.48 -6.74
CA GLU A 49 -21.53 -1.17 -5.89
C GLU A 49 -20.86 -2.18 -4.95
N LEU A 50 -19.99 -3.05 -5.48
CA LEU A 50 -19.27 -4.06 -4.72
C LEU A 50 -18.47 -3.45 -3.58
N TYR A 51 -17.67 -2.42 -3.89
CA TYR A 51 -16.81 -1.78 -2.88
C TYR A 51 -17.60 -0.95 -1.87
N SER A 52 -18.80 -0.47 -2.21
CA SER A 52 -19.67 0.22 -1.26
C SER A 52 -20.29 -0.68 -0.20
N LYS A 53 -20.41 -1.99 -0.49
CA LYS A 53 -21.09 -2.98 0.36
C LYS A 53 -20.18 -4.08 0.91
N LEU A 54 -18.88 -3.83 1.01
CA LEU A 54 -17.91 -4.82 1.48
C LEU A 54 -18.20 -5.28 2.92
N LYS A 55 -18.19 -6.60 3.11
CA LYS A 55 -18.22 -7.23 4.43
C LYS A 55 -16.90 -6.97 5.19
N PRO A 56 -16.90 -7.00 6.53
CA PRO A 56 -15.66 -6.81 7.31
C PRO A 56 -14.52 -7.75 6.91
N SER A 57 -14.82 -9.02 6.62
CA SER A 57 -13.84 -10.01 6.13
C SER A 57 -13.22 -9.63 4.78
N GLN A 58 -14.02 -9.08 3.85
CA GLN A 58 -13.54 -8.62 2.55
C GLN A 58 -12.64 -7.37 2.70
N LYS A 59 -13.01 -6.44 3.58
CA LYS A 59 -12.14 -5.29 3.92
C LYS A 59 -10.80 -5.75 4.47
N LEU A 60 -10.80 -6.79 5.33
CA LEU A 60 -9.57 -7.39 5.85
C LEU A 60 -8.72 -8.03 4.74
N GLN A 61 -9.34 -8.73 3.78
CA GLN A 61 -8.63 -9.30 2.65
C GLN A 61 -7.94 -8.22 1.79
N ILE A 62 -8.64 -7.10 1.51
CA ILE A 62 -8.04 -5.94 0.82
C ILE A 62 -6.89 -5.35 1.63
N ALA A 63 -7.08 -5.15 2.94
CA ALA A 63 -6.04 -4.60 3.81
C ALA A 63 -4.78 -5.47 3.87
N ARG A 64 -4.95 -6.80 3.73
CA ARG A 64 -3.87 -7.79 3.74
C ARG A 64 -3.45 -8.27 2.34
N HIS A 65 -3.86 -7.56 1.29
CA HIS A 65 -3.51 -7.96 -0.08
C HIS A 65 -1.98 -8.01 -0.25
N PRO A 66 -1.41 -9.10 -0.83
CA PRO A 66 0.05 -9.26 -0.95
C PRO A 66 0.72 -8.13 -1.74
N GLU A 67 0.06 -7.66 -2.79
CA GLU A 67 0.57 -6.59 -3.66
C GLU A 67 0.26 -5.17 -3.15
N ARG A 68 -0.34 -5.05 -1.94
CA ARG A 68 -0.58 -3.73 -1.35
C ARG A 68 0.75 -3.04 -1.06
N PRO A 69 0.91 -1.75 -1.41
CA PRO A 69 2.10 -0.99 -1.07
C PRO A 69 2.41 -1.05 0.43
N LYS A 70 3.69 -1.18 0.78
CA LYS A 70 4.21 -1.17 2.15
C LYS A 70 4.74 0.22 2.49
N PHE A 71 5.19 0.42 3.72
CA PHE A 71 5.66 1.72 4.19
C PHE A 71 6.72 2.35 3.27
N LEU A 72 7.78 1.62 2.92
CA LEU A 72 8.84 2.13 2.04
C LEU A 72 8.33 2.46 0.63
N ASP A 73 7.38 1.70 0.09
CA ASP A 73 6.77 2.03 -1.20
C ASP A 73 6.05 3.38 -1.15
N TYR A 74 5.36 3.69 -0.04
CA TYR A 74 4.75 5.02 0.14
C TYR A 74 5.81 6.10 0.27
N VAL A 75 6.88 5.86 1.02
CA VAL A 75 7.99 6.82 1.15
C VAL A 75 8.56 7.16 -0.23
N ASP A 76 8.85 6.14 -1.05
CA ASP A 76 9.41 6.31 -2.39
C ASP A 76 8.45 7.07 -3.34
N LEU A 77 7.12 6.89 -3.17
CA LEU A 77 6.11 7.49 -4.05
C LEU A 77 5.77 8.94 -3.68
N ILE A 78 5.83 9.31 -2.40
CA ILE A 78 5.30 10.61 -1.93
C ILE A 78 6.35 11.49 -1.28
N CYS A 79 7.54 10.97 -0.98
CA CYS A 79 8.60 11.72 -0.30
C CYS A 79 9.84 11.87 -1.19
N GLU A 80 10.59 12.93 -0.92
CA GLU A 80 11.91 13.19 -1.47
C GLU A 80 12.96 13.16 -0.35
N ASP A 81 14.20 12.84 -0.69
CA ASP A 81 15.37 12.92 0.22
C ASP A 81 15.16 12.17 1.54
N PHE A 82 14.61 10.95 1.51
CA PHE A 82 14.41 10.17 2.72
C PHE A 82 15.74 9.71 3.33
N ILE A 83 15.95 10.06 4.59
CA ILE A 83 17.11 9.65 5.41
C ILE A 83 16.61 8.85 6.60
N GLU A 84 16.84 7.52 6.59
CA GLU A 84 16.45 6.65 7.69
C GLU A 84 17.30 6.92 8.94
N LEU A 85 16.65 6.94 10.09
CA LEU A 85 17.27 7.15 11.40
C LEU A 85 17.18 5.88 12.26
N HIS A 86 18.21 5.06 12.19
CA HIS A 86 18.29 3.76 12.86
C HIS A 86 18.45 3.82 14.38
N GLY A 87 18.03 2.75 15.04
CA GLY A 87 18.32 2.40 16.43
C GLY A 87 17.52 3.17 17.50
N ASP A 88 17.44 2.56 18.67
CA ASP A 88 16.74 3.12 19.84
C ASP A 88 17.63 3.96 20.77
N ARG A 89 18.93 4.03 20.50
CA ARG A 89 20.00 4.63 21.33
C ARG A 89 20.31 3.86 22.61
N GLU A 90 19.80 2.63 22.75
CA GLU A 90 20.11 1.69 23.82
C GLU A 90 20.85 0.43 23.30
N GLY A 91 21.38 0.51 22.06
CA GLY A 91 22.16 -0.53 21.42
C GLY A 91 21.36 -1.50 20.55
N MET A 92 20.07 -1.26 20.34
CA MET A 92 19.18 -2.12 19.57
C MET A 92 18.53 -1.37 18.40
N ASP A 93 18.17 -2.11 17.38
CA ASP A 93 17.30 -1.62 16.28
C ASP A 93 16.17 -2.61 16.03
N ASP A 94 15.06 -2.13 15.50
CA ASP A 94 13.91 -2.94 15.08
C ASP A 94 13.50 -2.52 13.68
N ARG A 95 13.63 -3.44 12.73
CA ARG A 95 13.30 -3.20 11.34
C ARG A 95 11.80 -3.20 11.05
N ALA A 96 10.96 -3.67 11.99
CA ALA A 96 9.52 -3.58 11.87
C ALA A 96 9.01 -2.13 11.95
N ILE A 97 9.75 -1.24 12.62
CA ILE A 97 9.51 0.20 12.59
C ILE A 97 10.65 0.87 11.83
N ILE A 98 10.31 1.52 10.73
CA ILE A 98 11.21 2.36 9.95
C ILE A 98 10.77 3.81 10.12
N GLY A 99 11.73 4.71 10.22
CA GLY A 99 11.42 6.13 10.30
C GLY A 99 12.64 6.99 10.04
N GLY A 100 12.39 8.21 9.63
CA GLY A 100 13.43 9.13 9.23
C GLY A 100 12.92 10.50 8.85
N ILE A 101 13.82 11.33 8.38
CA ILE A 101 13.53 12.66 7.85
C ILE A 101 13.34 12.54 6.33
N ALA A 102 12.30 13.18 5.81
CA ALA A 102 12.05 13.27 4.39
C ALA A 102 11.48 14.64 4.03
N LYS A 103 11.36 14.92 2.74
CA LYS A 103 10.58 16.06 2.25
C LYS A 103 9.24 15.57 1.69
N LEU A 104 8.16 16.19 2.11
CA LEU A 104 6.82 15.96 1.58
C LEU A 104 6.30 17.28 1.00
N ASN A 105 6.11 17.35 -0.31
CA ASN A 105 5.81 18.60 -1.02
C ASN A 105 6.78 19.73 -0.66
N GLY A 106 8.09 19.44 -0.67
CA GLY A 106 9.17 20.36 -0.37
C GLY A 106 9.32 20.74 1.11
N LYS A 107 8.47 20.25 2.03
CA LYS A 107 8.53 20.53 3.47
C LYS A 107 9.18 19.39 4.23
N PRO A 108 10.15 19.65 5.14
CA PRO A 108 10.75 18.62 5.95
C PRO A 108 9.71 18.04 6.93
N VAL A 109 9.65 16.70 6.97
CA VAL A 109 8.77 15.96 7.86
C VAL A 109 9.54 14.81 8.51
N MET A 110 9.09 14.38 9.68
CA MET A 110 9.46 13.11 10.28
C MET A 110 8.40 12.08 9.83
N ILE A 111 8.80 11.08 9.03
CA ILE A 111 7.91 10.01 8.60
C ILE A 111 8.30 8.70 9.28
N ILE A 112 7.32 8.01 9.85
CA ILE A 112 7.54 6.78 10.64
C ILE A 112 6.43 5.80 10.29
N GLY A 113 6.79 4.55 10.06
CA GLY A 113 5.77 3.54 9.73
C GLY A 113 6.18 2.12 10.09
N ILE A 114 5.18 1.25 10.01
CA ILE A 114 5.38 -0.19 10.17
C ILE A 114 5.68 -0.77 8.79
N GLN A 115 6.84 -1.40 8.66
CA GLN A 115 7.27 -2.08 7.45
C GLN A 115 6.94 -3.57 7.52
N LYS A 116 6.38 -4.09 6.43
CA LYS A 116 6.17 -5.52 6.16
C LYS A 116 6.92 -5.92 4.89
N GLY A 117 7.34 -7.17 4.82
CA GLY A 117 7.96 -7.71 3.62
C GLY A 117 6.96 -8.02 2.51
N LYS A 118 7.47 -8.15 1.29
CA LYS A 118 6.76 -8.67 0.10
C LYS A 118 7.04 -10.16 -0.14
N SER A 119 8.08 -10.68 0.48
CA SER A 119 8.51 -12.09 0.44
C SER A 119 8.60 -12.67 1.85
N THR A 120 8.67 -14.01 1.96
CA THR A 120 8.87 -14.69 3.25
C THR A 120 10.16 -14.24 3.92
N LYS A 121 11.25 -14.07 3.15
CA LYS A 121 12.53 -13.61 3.67
C LYS A 121 12.42 -12.21 4.27
N GLU A 122 11.84 -11.29 3.54
CA GLU A 122 11.63 -9.92 4.02
C GLU A 122 10.67 -9.87 5.22
N ASN A 123 9.63 -10.70 5.22
CA ASN A 123 8.72 -10.76 6.36
C ASN A 123 9.42 -11.22 7.65
N LEU A 124 10.36 -12.16 7.55
CA LEU A 124 11.21 -12.54 8.68
C LEU A 124 12.11 -11.38 9.13
N GLU A 125 12.69 -10.64 8.18
CA GLU A 125 13.55 -9.48 8.44
C GLU A 125 12.81 -8.36 9.17
N TYR A 126 11.56 -8.07 8.75
CA TYR A 126 10.70 -7.05 9.35
C TYR A 126 9.78 -7.61 10.45
N ASN A 127 10.08 -8.81 10.97
CA ASN A 127 9.29 -9.48 12.00
C ASN A 127 7.77 -9.44 11.70
N PHE A 128 7.39 -9.68 10.44
CA PHE A 128 6.01 -9.65 9.95
C PHE A 128 5.25 -8.33 10.24
N GLY A 129 5.95 -7.23 10.45
CA GLY A 129 5.37 -5.96 10.87
C GLY A 129 4.87 -5.95 12.31
N MET A 130 5.47 -6.80 13.15
CA MET A 130 5.20 -6.86 14.60
C MET A 130 6.37 -6.21 15.37
N PRO A 131 6.25 -4.94 15.76
CA PRO A 131 7.33 -4.25 16.44
C PRO A 131 7.63 -4.83 17.82
N GLN A 132 8.90 -4.88 18.16
CA GLN A 132 9.40 -5.20 19.49
C GLN A 132 9.60 -3.92 20.34
N PRO A 133 9.88 -4.01 21.65
CA PRO A 133 10.04 -2.83 22.52
C PRO A 133 11.04 -1.80 22.00
N GLN A 134 12.15 -2.23 21.39
CA GLN A 134 13.14 -1.33 20.78
C GLN A 134 12.57 -0.52 19.60
N GLY A 135 11.63 -1.07 18.84
CA GLY A 135 10.93 -0.35 17.76
C GLY A 135 10.10 0.82 18.33
N TYR A 136 9.38 0.58 19.41
CA TYR A 136 8.63 1.64 20.08
C TYR A 136 9.53 2.70 20.68
N ARG A 137 10.69 2.32 21.28
CA ARG A 137 11.68 3.29 21.76
C ARG A 137 12.27 4.11 20.61
N LYS A 138 12.58 3.47 19.47
CA LYS A 138 12.99 4.17 18.24
C LYS A 138 11.94 5.19 17.79
N ALA A 139 10.67 4.78 17.69
CA ALA A 139 9.58 5.68 17.31
C ALA A 139 9.45 6.87 18.27
N LEU A 140 9.49 6.62 19.59
CA LEU A 140 9.45 7.67 20.60
C LEU A 140 10.63 8.65 20.48
N ARG A 141 11.83 8.13 20.22
CA ARG A 141 13.02 8.96 19.95
C ARG A 141 12.79 9.88 18.75
N LEU A 142 12.26 9.33 17.65
CA LEU A 142 11.97 10.10 16.43
C LEU A 142 10.90 11.17 16.67
N PHE A 143 9.86 10.87 17.45
CA PHE A 143 8.85 11.86 17.85
C PHE A 143 9.46 13.00 18.67
N LYS A 144 10.32 12.70 19.64
CA LYS A 144 11.05 13.71 20.42
C LYS A 144 11.95 14.55 19.52
N HIS A 145 12.61 13.93 18.54
CA HIS A 145 13.47 14.63 17.58
C HIS A 145 12.63 15.59 16.70
N ALA A 146 11.52 15.11 16.14
CA ALA A 146 10.62 15.94 15.35
C ALA A 146 10.08 17.14 16.16
N ASN A 147 9.65 16.89 17.40
CA ASN A 147 9.18 17.97 18.28
C ASN A 147 10.26 19.03 18.57
N LYS A 148 11.50 18.60 18.82
CA LYS A 148 12.64 19.51 19.05
C LYS A 148 12.88 20.45 17.87
N PHE A 149 12.78 19.95 16.64
CA PHE A 149 13.02 20.71 15.42
C PHE A 149 11.74 21.26 14.77
N LYS A 150 10.60 21.15 15.45
CA LYS A 150 9.29 21.63 14.97
C LYS A 150 8.89 21.05 13.60
N MET A 151 9.31 19.81 13.33
CA MET A 151 8.93 19.11 12.11
C MET A 151 7.56 18.45 12.27
N PRO A 152 6.68 18.53 11.27
CA PRO A 152 5.46 17.71 11.22
C PRO A 152 5.79 16.22 11.27
N ILE A 153 4.91 15.43 11.89
CA ILE A 153 5.06 13.99 12.01
C ILE A 153 3.98 13.32 11.16
N VAL A 154 4.40 12.41 10.29
CA VAL A 154 3.53 11.57 9.49
C VAL A 154 3.72 10.12 9.94
N THR A 155 2.64 9.45 10.31
CA THR A 155 2.68 8.04 10.73
C THR A 155 1.86 7.16 9.81
N LEU A 156 2.45 6.03 9.36
CA LEU A 156 1.75 4.99 8.61
C LEU A 156 1.70 3.71 9.45
N ILE A 157 0.51 3.41 9.96
CA ILE A 157 0.29 2.30 10.87
C ILE A 157 -0.31 1.13 10.10
N ASP A 158 0.40 0.01 10.07
CA ASP A 158 -0.03 -1.23 9.40
C ASP A 158 0.36 -2.44 10.27
N THR A 159 -0.11 -2.46 11.51
CA THR A 159 0.14 -3.58 12.41
C THR A 159 -0.80 -4.76 12.09
N PRO A 160 -0.33 -6.01 12.21
CA PRO A 160 -1.19 -7.18 12.04
C PRO A 160 -2.19 -7.39 13.19
N GLY A 161 -1.97 -6.80 14.35
CA GLY A 161 -2.81 -6.88 15.54
C GLY A 161 -1.99 -6.86 16.80
#